data_3ada12c0ec6f3671982683f292ed3483
#
_entry.id   3ada12c0ec6f3671982683f292ed3483
#
_cell.length_a   1.000
_cell.length_b   1.000
_cell.length_c   1.000
_cell.angle_alpha   90.00
_cell.angle_beta   90.00
_cell.angle_gamma   90.00
#
_symmetry.space_group_name_H-M   'P 1'
#
loop_
_entity.id
_entity.type
_entity.pdbx_description
1 polymer ?
#
loop_
_entity_poly.entity_id
_entity_poly.type
_entity_poly.pdbx_seq_one_letter_code
_entity_poly.pdbx_strand_id
1 'polypeptide(L)'
;MEQIYQLLAITLGAVLANNFIFSQFLGICPFLGVSKKVDTAVGMGIAVTFVMGLASAITWAVNQFILVPFDLGYMQTVAFILVIAALVQFIEMFLQKSMPSLYTALGVYLPLITTNCAVLGVALLNMQNHYNFIESVVYGITGGLGFLLAIVLFASIRERLVFADYPKNWEGFPIALVTAGLMALAFMGFSGLKIW
;
A
#
# COMPACT_ATOMS: atom_id res chain seq x y z
N MET A 1 -24.08 8.56 -14.48
CA MET A 1 -23.38 7.44 -15.13
C MET A 1 -21.88 7.70 -15.21
N GLU A 2 -21.44 8.90 -15.56
CA GLU A 2 -20.00 9.24 -15.66
C GLU A 2 -19.22 9.01 -14.36
N GLN A 3 -19.75 9.38 -13.21
CA GLN A 3 -19.08 9.15 -11.91
C GLN A 3 -18.84 7.65 -11.61
N ILE A 4 -19.76 6.78 -12.02
CA ILE A 4 -19.62 5.33 -11.82
C ILE A 4 -18.51 4.80 -12.73
N TYR A 5 -18.43 5.27 -13.97
CA TYR A 5 -17.34 4.90 -14.88
C TYR A 5 -15.98 5.37 -14.36
N GLN A 6 -15.89 6.60 -13.85
CA GLN A 6 -14.66 7.12 -13.25
C GLN A 6 -14.22 6.29 -12.04
N LEU A 7 -15.15 5.95 -11.13
CA LEU A 7 -14.85 5.10 -9.98
C LEU A 7 -14.39 3.70 -10.40
N LEU A 8 -15.03 3.09 -11.39
CA LEU A 8 -14.60 1.78 -11.93
C LEU A 8 -13.23 1.86 -12.60
N ALA A 9 -12.95 2.91 -13.36
CA ALA A 9 -11.65 3.11 -13.97
C ALA A 9 -10.55 3.30 -12.92
N ILE A 10 -10.81 4.10 -11.87
CA ILE A 10 -9.91 4.30 -10.74
C ILE A 10 -9.65 2.96 -10.01
N THR A 11 -10.69 2.17 -9.76
CA THR A 11 -10.56 0.89 -9.05
C THR A 11 -9.74 -0.13 -9.83
N LEU A 12 -10.06 -0.34 -11.10
CA LEU A 12 -9.32 -1.28 -11.96
C LEU A 12 -7.90 -0.78 -12.22
N GLY A 13 -7.74 0.52 -12.46
CA GLY A 13 -6.44 1.16 -12.65
C GLY A 13 -5.53 0.99 -11.44
N ALA A 14 -6.02 1.25 -10.22
CA ALA A 14 -5.23 1.16 -9.00
C ALA A 14 -4.83 -0.27 -8.63
N VAL A 15 -5.67 -1.26 -8.92
CA VAL A 15 -5.40 -2.67 -8.57
C VAL A 15 -4.44 -3.32 -9.56
N LEU A 16 -4.62 -3.10 -10.86
CA LEU A 16 -3.90 -3.84 -11.92
C LEU A 16 -2.84 -2.98 -12.61
N ALA A 17 -3.25 -1.87 -13.25
CA ALA A 17 -2.36 -1.09 -14.12
C ALA A 17 -1.36 -0.25 -13.34
N ASN A 18 -1.82 0.43 -12.28
CA ASN A 18 -1.01 1.29 -11.41
C ASN A 18 -0.83 0.68 -10.01
N ASN A 19 -0.52 -0.62 -9.96
CA ASN A 19 -0.26 -1.28 -8.68
C ASN A 19 0.92 -0.61 -7.95
N PHE A 20 0.71 -0.22 -6.69
CA PHE A 20 1.70 0.52 -5.91
C PHE A 20 3.05 -0.18 -5.79
N ILE A 21 3.07 -1.51 -5.70
CA ILE A 21 4.31 -2.28 -5.58
C ILE A 21 5.01 -2.40 -6.93
N PHE A 22 4.31 -2.88 -7.95
CA PHE A 22 4.94 -3.27 -9.21
C PHE A 22 5.11 -2.12 -10.20
N SER A 23 4.24 -1.10 -10.17
CA SER A 23 4.32 0.05 -11.07
C SER A 23 5.02 1.25 -10.43
N GLN A 24 4.72 1.55 -9.17
CA GLN A 24 5.22 2.73 -8.46
C GLN A 24 6.44 2.42 -7.57
N PHE A 25 6.78 1.14 -7.37
CA PHE A 25 7.82 0.68 -6.46
C PHE A 25 7.67 1.16 -5.01
N LEU A 26 6.42 1.40 -4.59
CA LEU A 26 6.08 1.86 -3.25
C LEU A 26 5.63 0.69 -2.36
N GLY A 27 6.04 0.69 -1.08
CA GLY A 27 5.68 -0.37 -0.15
C GLY A 27 6.53 -1.63 -0.25
N ILE A 28 7.74 -1.56 -0.80
CA ILE A 28 8.65 -2.70 -0.96
C ILE A 28 9.13 -3.25 0.39
N CYS A 29 9.31 -2.39 1.40
CA CYS A 29 9.80 -2.81 2.72
C CYS A 29 8.91 -3.88 3.37
N PRO A 30 7.58 -3.66 3.55
CA PRO A 30 6.70 -4.70 4.04
C PRO A 30 6.51 -5.85 3.03
N PHE A 31 6.52 -5.56 1.73
CA PHE A 31 6.41 -6.56 0.67
C PHE A 31 7.51 -7.63 0.75
N LEU A 32 8.77 -7.25 0.90
CA LEU A 32 9.89 -8.18 1.04
C LEU A 32 10.00 -8.77 2.47
N GLY A 33 9.70 -7.96 3.49
CA GLY A 33 9.89 -8.34 4.88
C GLY A 33 8.87 -9.35 5.41
N VAL A 34 7.59 -9.19 5.04
CA VAL A 34 6.47 -9.93 5.65
C VAL A 34 5.94 -11.07 4.75
N SER A 35 6.41 -11.20 3.53
CA SER A 35 5.92 -12.16 2.54
C SER A 35 6.51 -13.57 2.64
N LYS A 36 7.03 -13.98 3.81
CA LYS A 36 7.56 -15.34 4.00
C LYS A 36 6.46 -16.40 4.13
N LYS A 37 5.30 -16.03 4.65
CA LYS A 37 4.12 -16.88 4.82
C LYS A 37 2.88 -16.16 4.32
N VAL A 38 1.97 -16.90 3.67
CA VAL A 38 0.72 -16.33 3.12
C VAL A 38 -0.14 -15.75 4.22
N ASP A 39 -0.27 -16.40 5.39
CA ASP A 39 -1.10 -15.92 6.50
C ASP A 39 -0.65 -14.54 7.01
N THR A 40 0.66 -14.34 7.18
CA THR A 40 1.21 -13.06 7.62
C THR A 40 1.09 -11.99 6.53
N ALA A 41 1.21 -12.37 5.27
CA ALA A 41 1.04 -11.47 4.12
C ALA A 41 -0.41 -10.98 4.00
N VAL A 42 -1.40 -11.86 4.20
CA VAL A 42 -2.83 -11.49 4.21
C VAL A 42 -3.13 -10.52 5.35
N GLY A 43 -2.69 -10.84 6.57
CA GLY A 43 -2.88 -9.98 7.74
C GLY A 43 -2.29 -8.58 7.53
N MET A 44 -1.06 -8.51 7.00
CA MET A 44 -0.38 -7.26 6.68
C MET A 44 -1.11 -6.48 5.58
N GLY A 45 -1.55 -7.16 4.52
CA GLY A 45 -2.26 -6.53 3.41
C GLY A 45 -3.60 -5.92 3.83
N ILE A 46 -4.36 -6.61 4.69
CA ILE A 46 -5.62 -6.07 5.25
C ILE A 46 -5.35 -4.84 6.12
N ALA A 47 -4.35 -4.91 7.01
CA ALA A 47 -3.96 -3.80 7.87
C ALA A 47 -3.54 -2.57 7.06
N VAL A 48 -2.70 -2.76 6.02
CA VAL A 48 -2.28 -1.69 5.12
C VAL A 48 -3.47 -1.09 4.37
N THR A 49 -4.39 -1.91 3.86
CA THR A 49 -5.61 -1.44 3.17
C THR A 49 -6.45 -0.53 4.06
N PHE A 50 -6.65 -0.94 5.30
CA PHE A 50 -7.39 -0.15 6.28
C PHE A 50 -6.70 1.20 6.58
N VAL A 51 -5.39 1.15 6.83
CA VAL A 51 -4.60 2.37 7.09
C VAL A 51 -4.57 3.30 5.88
N MET A 52 -4.44 2.77 4.65
CA MET A 52 -4.45 3.57 3.42
C MET A 52 -5.78 4.28 3.21
N GLY A 53 -6.92 3.61 3.46
CA GLY A 53 -8.24 4.22 3.39
C GLY A 53 -8.42 5.36 4.39
N LEU A 54 -8.05 5.14 5.67
CA LEU A 54 -8.10 6.17 6.70
C LEU A 54 -7.12 7.32 6.44
N ALA A 55 -5.89 7.01 6.04
CA ALA A 55 -4.89 8.02 5.72
C ALA A 55 -5.35 8.92 4.57
N SER A 56 -5.93 8.34 3.51
CA SER A 56 -6.49 9.09 2.39
C SER A 56 -7.59 10.07 2.83
N ALA A 57 -8.50 9.64 3.71
CA ALA A 57 -9.57 10.49 4.21
C ALA A 57 -9.02 11.67 5.04
N ILE A 58 -8.10 11.38 5.97
CA ILE A 58 -7.55 12.38 6.89
C ILE A 58 -6.61 13.34 6.16
N THR A 59 -5.74 12.84 5.29
CA THR A 59 -4.82 13.70 4.53
C THR A 59 -5.56 14.61 3.55
N TRP A 60 -6.65 14.14 2.95
CA TRP A 60 -7.52 14.99 2.15
C TRP A 60 -8.13 16.13 3.00
N ALA A 61 -8.68 15.80 4.18
CA ALA A 61 -9.24 16.79 5.09
C ALA A 61 -8.19 17.81 5.55
N VAL A 62 -7.00 17.35 5.95
CA VAL A 62 -5.88 18.22 6.34
C VAL A 62 -5.45 19.14 5.20
N ASN A 63 -5.35 18.61 3.99
CA ASN A 63 -5.02 19.43 2.82
C ASN A 63 -6.05 20.53 2.60
N GLN A 64 -7.34 20.16 2.58
CA GLN A 64 -8.43 21.10 2.26
C GLN A 64 -8.66 22.16 3.33
N PHE A 65 -8.53 21.80 4.63
CA PHE A 65 -8.84 22.71 5.73
C PHE A 65 -7.63 23.46 6.28
N ILE A 66 -6.41 22.93 6.10
CA ILE A 66 -5.20 23.52 6.68
C ILE A 66 -4.27 24.02 5.58
N LEU A 67 -3.85 23.18 4.64
CA LEU A 67 -2.81 23.55 3.68
C LEU A 67 -3.29 24.58 2.66
N VAL A 68 -4.50 24.41 2.13
CA VAL A 68 -5.06 25.29 1.10
C VAL A 68 -5.31 26.72 1.65
N PRO A 69 -5.93 26.93 2.83
CA PRO A 69 -6.17 28.27 3.35
C PRO A 69 -4.90 29.04 3.75
N PHE A 70 -3.83 28.30 4.13
CA PHE A 70 -2.57 28.92 4.56
C PHE A 70 -1.50 28.98 3.45
N ASP A 71 -1.83 28.55 2.23
CA ASP A 71 -0.92 28.50 1.07
C ASP A 71 0.43 27.80 1.36
N LEU A 72 0.38 26.72 2.17
CA LEU A 72 1.53 25.95 2.63
C LEU A 72 1.82 24.73 1.71
N GLY A 73 1.61 24.86 0.40
CA GLY A 73 1.80 23.78 -0.56
C GLY A 73 3.21 23.14 -0.55
N TYR A 74 4.23 23.93 -0.24
CA TYR A 74 5.62 23.44 -0.14
C TYR A 74 5.87 22.53 1.07
N MET A 75 5.04 22.62 2.13
CA MET A 75 5.14 21.77 3.32
C MET A 75 4.21 20.55 3.29
N GLN A 76 3.52 20.31 2.18
CA GLN A 76 2.53 19.24 2.02
C GLN A 76 3.06 17.87 2.43
N THR A 77 4.24 17.49 1.93
CA THR A 77 4.85 16.17 2.22
C THR A 77 5.17 16.01 3.70
N VAL A 78 5.72 17.04 4.34
CA VAL A 78 6.07 17.00 5.77
C VAL A 78 4.81 16.90 6.64
N ALA A 79 3.79 17.67 6.29
CA ALA A 79 2.49 17.62 6.99
C ALA A 79 1.85 16.24 6.87
N PHE A 80 1.87 15.64 5.69
CA PHE A 80 1.31 14.29 5.47
C PHE A 80 2.06 13.22 6.24
N ILE A 81 3.40 13.24 6.25
CA ILE A 81 4.19 12.30 7.04
C ILE A 81 3.83 12.40 8.53
N LEU A 82 3.72 13.62 9.06
CA LEU A 82 3.39 13.84 10.46
C LEU A 82 1.98 13.34 10.80
N VAL A 83 1.00 13.65 9.95
CA VAL A 83 -0.39 13.22 10.14
C VAL A 83 -0.52 11.71 10.05
N ILE A 84 0.12 11.07 9.06
CA ILE A 84 0.10 9.61 8.90
C ILE A 84 0.80 8.93 10.09
N ALA A 85 1.93 9.44 10.55
CA ALA A 85 2.64 8.90 11.70
C ALA A 85 1.78 8.98 12.98
N ALA A 86 1.15 10.12 13.23
CA ALA A 86 0.24 10.29 14.37
C ALA A 86 -0.98 9.37 14.30
N LEU A 87 -1.58 9.22 13.10
CA LEU A 87 -2.71 8.34 12.86
C LEU A 87 -2.35 6.88 13.14
N VAL A 88 -1.23 6.41 12.58
CA VAL A 88 -0.83 5.00 12.74
C VAL A 88 -0.44 4.72 14.19
N GLN A 89 0.22 5.65 14.88
CA GLN A 89 0.52 5.54 16.31
C GLN A 89 -0.76 5.45 17.15
N PHE A 90 -1.77 6.21 16.80
CA PHE A 90 -3.08 6.14 17.46
C PHE A 90 -3.74 4.77 17.24
N ILE A 91 -3.72 4.26 16.00
CA ILE A 91 -4.25 2.93 15.65
C ILE A 91 -3.49 1.84 16.39
N GLU A 92 -2.17 1.95 16.52
CA GLU A 92 -1.32 1.01 17.26
C GLU A 92 -1.74 0.91 18.72
N MET A 93 -1.88 2.06 19.41
CA MET A 93 -2.35 2.09 20.81
C MET A 93 -3.76 1.51 20.96
N PHE A 94 -4.63 1.77 19.98
CA PHE A 94 -5.99 1.24 19.98
C PHE A 94 -6.00 -0.29 19.81
N LEU A 95 -5.22 -0.83 18.87
CA LEU A 95 -5.09 -2.27 18.62
C LEU A 95 -4.49 -2.99 19.82
N GLN A 96 -3.48 -2.40 20.48
CA GLN A 96 -2.85 -2.97 21.67
C GLN A 96 -3.87 -3.16 22.80
N LYS A 97 -4.81 -2.25 22.95
CA LYS A 97 -5.84 -2.29 24.00
C LYS A 97 -7.04 -3.17 23.63
N SER A 98 -7.49 -3.13 22.36
CA SER A 98 -8.72 -3.78 21.95
C SER A 98 -8.53 -5.22 21.47
N MET A 99 -7.41 -5.52 20.83
CA MET A 99 -7.13 -6.83 20.20
C MET A 99 -5.68 -7.29 20.43
N PRO A 100 -5.33 -7.71 21.67
CA PRO A 100 -3.95 -8.10 21.99
C PRO A 100 -3.44 -9.31 21.19
N SER A 101 -4.33 -10.22 20.75
CA SER A 101 -3.96 -11.36 19.92
C SER A 101 -3.52 -10.92 18.50
N LEU A 102 -4.21 -9.94 17.93
CA LEU A 102 -3.85 -9.36 16.63
C LEU A 102 -2.58 -8.50 16.75
N TYR A 103 -2.45 -7.77 17.86
CA TYR A 103 -1.25 -6.99 18.16
C TYR A 103 0.01 -7.88 18.28
N THR A 104 -0.07 -9.04 18.95
CA THR A 104 1.07 -9.99 19.04
C THR A 104 1.40 -10.62 17.69
N ALA A 105 0.41 -10.86 16.82
CA ALA A 105 0.64 -11.37 15.47
C ALA A 105 1.28 -10.33 14.54
N LEU A 106 0.89 -9.06 14.66
CA LEU A 106 1.36 -7.94 13.85
C LEU A 106 2.47 -7.11 14.53
N GLY A 107 2.73 -7.30 15.81
CA GLY A 107 3.50 -6.39 16.67
C GLY A 107 4.89 -6.00 16.16
N VAL A 108 5.62 -6.92 15.51
CA VAL A 108 6.93 -6.63 14.90
C VAL A 108 6.78 -5.85 13.57
N TYR A 109 5.60 -5.92 12.94
CA TYR A 109 5.34 -5.34 11.63
C TYR A 109 4.64 -3.98 11.66
N LEU A 110 4.15 -3.55 12.82
CA LEU A 110 3.50 -2.25 13.01
C LEU A 110 4.40 -1.06 12.61
N PRO A 111 5.69 -1.02 12.99
CA PRO A 111 6.60 0.02 12.50
C PRO A 111 6.72 0.04 10.97
N LEU A 112 6.59 -1.11 10.30
CA LEU A 112 6.61 -1.19 8.83
C LEU A 112 5.34 -0.61 8.18
N ILE A 113 4.23 -0.53 8.91
CA ILE A 113 3.01 0.14 8.45
C ILE A 113 3.17 1.66 8.60
N THR A 114 3.72 2.13 9.72
CA THR A 114 3.93 3.56 10.02
C THR A 114 4.85 4.21 9.00
N THR A 115 5.93 3.54 8.63
CA THR A 115 6.93 4.03 7.66
C THR A 115 6.67 3.57 6.24
N ASN A 116 5.46 3.07 5.94
CA ASN A 116 5.13 2.54 4.63
C ASN A 116 5.01 3.65 3.59
N CYS A 117 5.93 3.66 2.64
CA CYS A 117 5.94 4.62 1.55
C CYS A 117 4.71 4.53 0.62
N ALA A 118 3.99 3.39 0.58
CA ALA A 118 2.76 3.28 -0.18
C ALA A 118 1.63 4.14 0.42
N VAL A 119 1.54 4.23 1.76
CA VAL A 119 0.55 5.08 2.43
C VAL A 119 0.79 6.56 2.12
N LEU A 120 2.04 6.99 2.19
CA LEU A 120 2.42 8.36 1.81
C LEU A 120 2.20 8.60 0.30
N GLY A 121 2.54 7.63 -0.53
CA GLY A 121 2.35 7.70 -1.98
C GLY A 121 0.90 7.90 -2.39
N VAL A 122 -0.03 7.17 -1.76
CA VAL A 122 -1.48 7.36 -1.99
C VAL A 122 -1.91 8.78 -1.63
N ALA A 123 -1.47 9.30 -0.48
CA ALA A 123 -1.83 10.64 -0.05
C ALA A 123 -1.34 11.73 -1.04
N LEU A 124 -0.10 11.59 -1.54
CA LEU A 124 0.45 12.51 -2.53
C LEU A 124 -0.24 12.41 -3.89
N LEU A 125 -0.49 11.18 -4.37
CA LEU A 125 -1.17 10.96 -5.66
C LEU A 125 -2.63 11.46 -5.64
N ASN A 126 -3.33 11.33 -4.52
CA ASN A 126 -4.66 11.91 -4.36
C ASN A 126 -4.67 13.42 -4.60
N MET A 127 -3.64 14.11 -4.13
CA MET A 127 -3.53 15.56 -4.32
C MET A 127 -3.09 15.93 -5.74
N GLN A 128 -2.16 15.17 -6.33
CA GLN A 128 -1.69 15.41 -7.70
C GLN A 128 -2.80 15.20 -8.73
N ASN A 129 -3.67 14.23 -8.51
CA ASN A 129 -4.80 13.94 -9.38
C ASN A 129 -6.05 14.79 -9.06
N HIS A 130 -5.98 15.69 -8.07
CA HIS A 130 -7.09 16.54 -7.64
C HIS A 130 -8.39 15.78 -7.34
N TYR A 131 -8.27 14.60 -6.73
CA TYR A 131 -9.43 13.77 -6.41
C TYR A 131 -10.32 14.41 -5.33
N ASN A 132 -11.64 14.25 -5.51
CA ASN A 132 -12.62 14.59 -4.51
C ASN A 132 -12.49 13.68 -3.27
N PHE A 133 -13.16 14.02 -2.18
CA PHE A 133 -13.11 13.23 -0.94
C PHE A 133 -13.47 11.75 -1.17
N ILE A 134 -14.57 11.48 -1.89
CA ILE A 134 -15.02 10.12 -2.17
C ILE A 134 -14.02 9.37 -3.05
N GLU A 135 -13.53 10.01 -4.09
CA GLU A 135 -12.52 9.44 -5.00
C GLU A 135 -11.21 9.12 -4.26
N SER A 136 -10.77 10.03 -3.37
CA SER A 136 -9.57 9.82 -2.55
C SER A 136 -9.69 8.60 -1.63
N VAL A 137 -10.84 8.44 -0.97
CA VAL A 137 -11.08 7.29 -0.09
C VAL A 137 -11.15 5.99 -0.90
N VAL A 138 -11.88 5.99 -2.02
CA VAL A 138 -11.97 4.83 -2.92
C VAL A 138 -10.61 4.46 -3.47
N TYR A 139 -9.81 5.43 -3.92
CA TYR A 139 -8.46 5.21 -4.40
C TYR A 139 -7.54 4.65 -3.31
N GLY A 140 -7.66 5.13 -2.06
CA GLY A 140 -6.94 4.60 -0.90
C GLY A 140 -7.25 3.13 -0.62
N ILE A 141 -8.54 2.77 -0.60
CA ILE A 141 -8.99 1.38 -0.36
C ILE A 141 -8.58 0.47 -1.53
N THR A 142 -8.80 0.89 -2.76
CA THR A 142 -8.47 0.09 -3.95
C THR A 142 -6.97 -0.07 -4.16
N GLY A 143 -6.18 0.97 -3.86
CA GLY A 143 -4.72 0.87 -3.82
C GLY A 143 -4.23 -0.12 -2.77
N GLY A 144 -4.87 -0.13 -1.58
CA GLY A 144 -4.63 -1.13 -0.54
C GLY A 144 -4.98 -2.55 -0.97
N LEU A 145 -6.09 -2.75 -1.68
CA LEU A 145 -6.45 -4.06 -2.26
C LEU A 145 -5.44 -4.50 -3.32
N GLY A 146 -4.94 -3.58 -4.13
CA GLY A 146 -3.84 -3.86 -5.07
C GLY A 146 -2.56 -4.29 -4.35
N PHE A 147 -2.24 -3.65 -3.24
CA PHE A 147 -1.13 -4.04 -2.36
C PHE A 147 -1.33 -5.42 -1.77
N LEU A 148 -2.53 -5.72 -1.23
CA LEU A 148 -2.90 -7.03 -0.70
C LEU A 148 -2.73 -8.13 -1.75
N LEU A 149 -3.26 -7.93 -2.95
CA LEU A 149 -3.13 -8.88 -4.05
C LEU A 149 -1.66 -9.15 -4.39
N ALA A 150 -0.86 -8.12 -4.51
CA ALA A 150 0.55 -8.25 -4.84
C ALA A 150 1.35 -9.01 -3.78
N ILE A 151 1.16 -8.69 -2.48
CA ILE A 151 1.89 -9.34 -1.39
C ILE A 151 1.48 -10.80 -1.21
N VAL A 152 0.20 -11.15 -1.41
CA VAL A 152 -0.30 -12.54 -1.31
C VAL A 152 0.23 -13.37 -2.47
N LEU A 153 0.20 -12.86 -3.70
CA LEU A 153 0.79 -13.55 -4.85
C LEU A 153 2.27 -13.83 -4.65
N PHE A 154 3.00 -12.83 -4.17
CA PHE A 154 4.43 -12.97 -3.91
C PHE A 154 4.73 -13.96 -2.78
N ALA A 155 3.98 -13.92 -1.68
CA ALA A 155 4.10 -14.87 -0.59
C ALA A 155 3.84 -16.32 -1.05
N SER A 156 2.81 -16.53 -1.88
CA SER A 156 2.48 -17.84 -2.44
C SER A 156 3.62 -18.41 -3.32
N ILE A 157 4.27 -17.54 -4.10
CA ILE A 157 5.44 -17.95 -4.89
C ILE A 157 6.62 -18.27 -3.97
N ARG A 158 6.88 -17.46 -2.95
CA ARG A 158 7.99 -17.68 -2.01
C ARG A 158 7.83 -18.98 -1.24
N GLU A 159 6.64 -19.35 -0.80
CA GLU A 159 6.38 -20.63 -0.14
C GLU A 159 6.72 -21.82 -1.06
N ARG A 160 6.43 -21.72 -2.34
CA ARG A 160 6.78 -22.75 -3.33
C ARG A 160 8.27 -22.79 -3.64
N LEU A 161 8.94 -21.65 -3.64
CA LEU A 161 10.39 -21.56 -3.89
C LEU A 161 11.21 -22.29 -2.83
N VAL A 162 10.70 -22.49 -1.61
CA VAL A 162 11.38 -23.26 -0.56
C VAL A 162 11.66 -24.72 -1.01
N PHE A 163 10.81 -25.27 -1.89
CA PHE A 163 10.93 -26.62 -2.41
C PHE A 163 11.70 -26.69 -3.74
N ALA A 164 12.14 -25.57 -4.28
CA ALA A 164 12.87 -25.52 -5.53
C ALA A 164 14.37 -25.73 -5.31
N ASP A 165 15.01 -26.48 -6.22
CA ASP A 165 16.45 -26.70 -6.18
C ASP A 165 17.16 -25.55 -6.92
N TYR A 166 17.78 -24.66 -6.17
CA TYR A 166 18.57 -23.55 -6.68
C TYR A 166 19.91 -23.42 -5.94
N PRO A 167 20.93 -22.80 -6.55
CA PRO A 167 22.26 -22.66 -5.94
C PRO A 167 22.18 -21.95 -4.59
N LYS A 168 22.90 -22.43 -3.58
CA LYS A 168 22.93 -21.89 -2.21
C LYS A 168 23.22 -20.38 -2.13
N ASN A 169 23.95 -19.83 -3.09
CA ASN A 169 24.27 -18.40 -3.15
C ASN A 169 23.05 -17.52 -3.48
N TRP A 170 21.96 -18.10 -3.97
CA TRP A 170 20.71 -17.41 -4.32
C TRP A 170 19.64 -17.54 -3.24
N GLU A 171 19.93 -18.31 -2.19
CA GLU A 171 18.99 -18.54 -1.11
C GLU A 171 18.67 -17.27 -0.34
N GLY A 172 17.37 -17.08 -0.02
CA GLY A 172 16.89 -15.98 0.80
C GLY A 172 16.53 -14.72 0.02
N PHE A 173 17.24 -13.64 0.24
CA PHE A 173 16.92 -12.33 -0.31
C PHE A 173 17.14 -12.19 -1.83
N PRO A 174 18.24 -12.74 -2.42
CA PRO A 174 18.47 -12.58 -3.86
C PRO A 174 17.37 -13.21 -4.72
N ILE A 175 16.93 -14.43 -4.41
CA ILE A 175 15.85 -15.10 -5.16
C ILE A 175 14.52 -14.35 -5.02
N ALA A 176 14.26 -13.78 -3.85
CA ALA A 176 13.08 -12.95 -3.62
C ALA A 176 13.06 -11.70 -4.51
N LEU A 177 14.21 -11.04 -4.68
CA LEU A 177 14.33 -9.87 -5.57
C LEU A 177 14.12 -10.25 -7.03
N VAL A 178 14.72 -11.35 -7.50
CA VAL A 178 14.52 -11.83 -8.87
C VAL A 178 13.05 -12.15 -9.13
N THR A 179 12.41 -12.85 -8.20
CA THR A 179 10.98 -13.17 -8.29
C THR A 179 10.11 -11.89 -8.32
N ALA A 180 10.40 -10.91 -7.47
CA ALA A 180 9.70 -9.64 -7.48
C ALA A 180 9.87 -8.90 -8.81
N GLY A 181 11.09 -8.90 -9.38
CA GLY A 181 11.37 -8.30 -10.69
C GLY A 181 10.60 -8.99 -11.82
N LEU A 182 10.55 -10.32 -11.84
CA LEU A 182 9.77 -11.07 -12.83
C LEU A 182 8.26 -10.81 -12.71
N MET A 183 7.74 -10.69 -11.48
CA MET A 183 6.36 -10.31 -11.26
C MET A 183 6.07 -8.88 -11.73
N ALA A 184 6.99 -7.94 -11.48
CA ALA A 184 6.85 -6.57 -11.96
C ALA A 184 6.81 -6.51 -13.50
N LEU A 185 7.66 -7.28 -14.19
CA LEU A 185 7.62 -7.40 -15.65
C LEU A 185 6.30 -7.99 -16.15
N ALA A 186 5.74 -8.99 -15.46
CA ALA A 186 4.44 -9.56 -15.81
C ALA A 186 3.31 -8.53 -15.63
N PHE A 187 3.35 -7.73 -14.55
CA PHE A 187 2.37 -6.66 -14.31
C PHE A 187 2.52 -5.47 -15.27
N MET A 188 3.71 -5.22 -15.82
CA MET A 188 3.87 -4.22 -16.89
C MET A 188 3.04 -4.52 -18.12
N GLY A 189 2.71 -5.79 -18.39
CA GLY A 189 1.78 -6.17 -19.45
C GLY A 189 0.39 -5.54 -19.31
N PHE A 190 -0.05 -5.26 -18.07
CA PHE A 190 -1.32 -4.58 -17.81
C PHE A 190 -1.25 -3.05 -17.96
N SER A 191 -0.06 -2.45 -17.90
CA SER A 191 0.11 -0.99 -18.00
C SER A 191 -0.23 -0.44 -19.39
N GLY A 192 -0.28 -1.31 -20.42
CA GLY A 192 -0.71 -0.97 -21.79
C GLY A 192 -2.23 -0.89 -21.98
N LEU A 193 -3.02 -1.32 -21.00
CA LEU A 193 -4.47 -1.20 -21.02
C LEU A 193 -4.84 0.25 -20.68
N LYS A 194 -4.98 1.08 -21.72
CA LYS A 194 -5.59 2.41 -21.57
C LYS A 194 -7.08 2.21 -21.29
N ILE A 195 -7.47 2.34 -20.01
CA ILE A 195 -8.86 2.24 -19.57
C ILE A 195 -9.57 3.61 -19.69
N TRP A 196 -8.90 4.59 -20.28
CA TRP A 196 -9.42 5.95 -20.55
C TRP A 196 -9.31 6.27 -22.01
#